data_d0caa874b31658bc82f12e46f0292274
#
_entry.id   d0caa874b31658bc82f12e46f0292274
#
_cell.length_a   1.000
_cell.length_b   1.000
_cell.length_c   1.000
_cell.angle_alpha   90.00
_cell.angle_beta   90.00
_cell.angle_gamma   90.00
#
_symmetry.space_group_name_H-M   'P 1'
#
loop_
_entity.id
_entity.type
_entity.pdbx_description
1 polymer ?
#
loop_
_entity_poly.entity_id
_entity_poly.type
_entity_poly.pdbx_seq_one_letter_code
_entity_poly.pdbx_strand_id
1 'polypeptide(L)'
;MTPEQCYRALGYKNGETATLPQLKQRWKDLCKKCHPDLGGSPEEFRKVTRAYMMLTDAEYRAKETERIRRTTAPNLRGDLDIKVIMPVTFDDAFFGRTCLISFNRQHFSPTFDLLDVTPLDVFSQAVQLAPGALDGSEVQIQGEGHFSNGARGNANVAFLIKPHPKFKLDGQGDIRSDEKIPLDLMVKGGQLDVQTMYGIRRVKVRAGSKPGDTITLKGCGVLQQCDHVVRLDVHFPTQEELRGAAWAGLKIDFDEAPAADSEADALINAYLQGKNRGTFTFRIG
;
A
#
# COMPACT_ATOMS: atom_id res chain seq x y z
N MET A 1 -30.07 -9.18 13.91
CA MET A 1 -30.51 -10.42 13.22
C MET A 1 -31.66 -10.04 12.31
N THR A 2 -31.65 -10.42 11.05
CA THR A 2 -32.78 -10.26 10.13
C THR A 2 -33.91 -11.22 10.52
N PRO A 3 -35.18 -10.96 10.13
CA PRO A 3 -36.28 -11.91 10.37
C PRO A 3 -35.98 -13.32 9.90
N GLU A 4 -35.37 -13.49 8.71
CA GLU A 4 -34.97 -14.78 8.18
C GLU A 4 -33.89 -15.47 9.06
N GLN A 5 -32.95 -14.71 9.59
CA GLN A 5 -31.95 -15.24 10.51
C GLN A 5 -32.59 -15.66 11.86
N CYS A 6 -33.65 -14.97 12.30
CA CYS A 6 -34.40 -15.34 13.50
C CYS A 6 -35.18 -16.64 13.26
N TYR A 7 -35.87 -16.77 12.14
CA TYR A 7 -36.56 -18.04 11.76
C TYR A 7 -35.55 -19.20 11.67
N ARG A 8 -34.39 -18.98 11.03
CA ARG A 8 -33.34 -19.99 10.94
C ARG A 8 -32.78 -20.37 12.30
N ALA A 9 -32.59 -19.42 13.22
CA ALA A 9 -32.14 -19.69 14.60
C ALA A 9 -33.16 -20.52 15.38
N LEU A 10 -34.44 -20.41 15.06
CA LEU A 10 -35.52 -21.25 15.63
C LEU A 10 -35.72 -22.58 14.86
N GLY A 11 -34.87 -22.88 13.86
CA GLY A 11 -34.87 -24.12 13.14
C GLY A 11 -35.90 -24.23 12.01
N TYR A 12 -36.38 -23.10 11.52
CA TYR A 12 -37.25 -23.05 10.31
C TYR A 12 -36.38 -22.92 9.05
N LYS A 13 -36.86 -23.46 7.94
CA LYS A 13 -36.21 -23.36 6.63
C LYS A 13 -36.47 -21.98 6.01
N ASN A 14 -35.67 -21.59 5.03
CA ASN A 14 -35.81 -20.31 4.33
C ASN A 14 -37.22 -20.23 3.68
N GLY A 15 -37.94 -19.10 3.91
CA GLY A 15 -39.26 -18.85 3.41
C GLY A 15 -40.41 -19.40 4.24
N GLU A 16 -40.14 -20.17 5.30
CA GLU A 16 -41.17 -20.65 6.23
C GLU A 16 -41.57 -19.52 7.18
N THR A 17 -42.88 -19.31 7.31
CA THR A 17 -43.46 -18.42 8.33
C THR A 17 -44.19 -19.27 9.37
N ALA A 18 -44.20 -18.80 10.60
CA ALA A 18 -44.84 -19.52 11.72
C ALA A 18 -45.76 -18.59 12.52
N THR A 19 -46.82 -19.14 13.05
CA THR A 19 -47.73 -18.42 13.94
C THR A 19 -47.10 -18.24 15.32
N LEU A 20 -47.56 -17.25 16.09
CA LEU A 20 -47.09 -16.98 17.45
C LEU A 20 -47.09 -18.22 18.36
N PRO A 21 -48.14 -19.07 18.39
CA PRO A 21 -48.12 -20.30 19.19
C PRO A 21 -47.04 -21.28 18.74
N GLN A 22 -46.81 -21.42 17.44
CA GLN A 22 -45.78 -22.30 16.88
C GLN A 22 -44.35 -21.79 17.25
N LEU A 23 -44.10 -20.50 17.14
CA LEU A 23 -42.84 -19.87 17.56
C LEU A 23 -42.61 -20.10 19.06
N LYS A 24 -43.63 -19.92 19.90
CA LYS A 24 -43.51 -20.14 21.36
C LYS A 24 -43.19 -21.59 21.70
N GLN A 25 -43.88 -22.55 21.04
CA GLN A 25 -43.58 -23.97 21.27
C GLN A 25 -42.16 -24.34 20.85
N ARG A 26 -41.76 -23.91 19.66
CA ARG A 26 -40.42 -24.20 19.14
C ARG A 26 -39.34 -23.60 19.99
N TRP A 27 -39.54 -22.36 20.45
CA TRP A 27 -38.62 -21.71 21.39
C TRP A 27 -38.48 -22.49 22.70
N LYS A 28 -39.58 -22.95 23.31
CA LYS A 28 -39.52 -23.76 24.54
C LYS A 28 -38.76 -25.06 24.34
N ASP A 29 -38.95 -25.74 23.20
CA ASP A 29 -38.26 -27.00 22.92
C ASP A 29 -36.74 -26.79 22.72
N LEU A 30 -36.37 -25.72 22.05
CA LEU A 30 -34.97 -25.35 21.87
C LEU A 30 -34.31 -24.87 23.17
N CYS A 31 -35.03 -24.09 23.99
CA CYS A 31 -34.51 -23.67 25.29
C CYS A 31 -34.20 -24.85 26.21
N LYS A 32 -35.04 -25.90 26.21
CA LYS A 32 -34.75 -27.14 26.96
C LYS A 32 -33.48 -27.85 26.48
N LYS A 33 -33.21 -27.81 25.15
CA LYS A 33 -32.05 -28.48 24.56
C LYS A 33 -30.75 -27.71 24.78
N CYS A 34 -30.79 -26.38 24.75
CA CYS A 34 -29.60 -25.53 24.86
C CYS A 34 -29.46 -24.84 26.23
N HIS A 35 -30.22 -25.28 27.26
CA HIS A 35 -30.17 -24.68 28.60
C HIS A 35 -28.80 -24.95 29.25
N PRO A 36 -28.12 -23.91 29.78
CA PRO A 36 -26.81 -24.11 30.41
C PRO A 36 -26.81 -25.11 31.54
N ASP A 37 -27.86 -25.14 32.40
CA ASP A 37 -27.99 -26.09 33.52
C ASP A 37 -28.18 -27.56 33.05
N LEU A 38 -28.53 -27.78 31.80
CA LEU A 38 -28.68 -29.11 31.20
C LEU A 38 -27.50 -29.48 30.29
N GLY A 39 -26.38 -28.71 30.37
CA GLY A 39 -25.17 -28.95 29.58
C GLY A 39 -25.22 -28.33 28.17
N GLY A 40 -26.17 -27.47 27.88
CA GLY A 40 -26.25 -26.73 26.62
C GLY A 40 -25.32 -25.52 26.55
N SER A 41 -25.11 -24.99 25.33
CA SER A 41 -24.29 -23.81 25.10
C SER A 41 -25.00 -22.52 25.52
N PRO A 42 -24.41 -21.69 26.41
CA PRO A 42 -24.97 -20.38 26.76
C PRO A 42 -25.13 -19.43 25.56
N GLU A 43 -24.29 -19.58 24.56
CA GLU A 43 -24.35 -18.75 23.34
C GLU A 43 -25.55 -19.13 22.45
N GLU A 44 -25.79 -20.44 22.31
CA GLU A 44 -26.95 -20.93 21.57
C GLU A 44 -28.26 -20.56 22.27
N PHE A 45 -28.29 -20.69 23.58
CA PHE A 45 -29.45 -20.26 24.39
C PHE A 45 -29.76 -18.78 24.20
N ARG A 46 -28.75 -17.90 24.27
CA ARG A 46 -28.91 -16.46 24.03
C ARG A 46 -29.37 -16.18 22.60
N LYS A 47 -28.83 -16.88 21.63
CA LYS A 47 -29.18 -16.74 20.20
C LYS A 47 -30.65 -17.12 19.95
N VAL A 48 -31.09 -18.23 20.46
CA VAL A 48 -32.48 -18.74 20.33
C VAL A 48 -33.46 -17.79 21.03
N THR A 49 -33.14 -17.36 22.26
CA THR A 49 -34.00 -16.45 23.03
C THR A 49 -34.10 -15.08 22.35
N ARG A 50 -32.97 -14.54 21.89
CA ARG A 50 -32.96 -13.29 21.13
C ARG A 50 -33.76 -13.35 19.84
N ALA A 51 -33.67 -14.46 19.10
CA ALA A 51 -34.43 -14.68 17.88
C ALA A 51 -35.94 -14.71 18.14
N TYR A 52 -36.37 -15.39 19.21
CA TYR A 52 -37.79 -15.43 19.62
C TYR A 52 -38.32 -14.04 19.99
N MET A 53 -37.59 -13.31 20.84
CA MET A 53 -37.97 -11.96 21.27
C MET A 53 -38.04 -10.99 20.07
N MET A 54 -37.11 -11.07 19.13
CA MET A 54 -37.14 -10.26 17.91
C MET A 54 -38.37 -10.50 17.03
N LEU A 55 -38.91 -11.72 17.02
CA LEU A 55 -40.10 -12.06 16.22
C LEU A 55 -41.44 -11.77 16.92
N THR A 56 -41.48 -11.87 18.27
CA THR A 56 -42.75 -11.83 19.02
C THR A 56 -42.99 -10.55 19.79
N ASP A 57 -41.91 -9.84 20.19
CA ASP A 57 -42.02 -8.66 21.03
C ASP A 57 -41.64 -7.40 20.24
N ALA A 58 -42.64 -6.55 19.96
CA ALA A 58 -42.44 -5.32 19.21
C ALA A 58 -41.60 -4.29 20.00
N GLU A 59 -41.76 -4.25 21.32
CA GLU A 59 -40.98 -3.34 22.15
C GLU A 59 -39.52 -3.75 22.26
N TYR A 60 -39.27 -5.06 22.43
CA TYR A 60 -37.91 -5.61 22.40
C TYR A 60 -37.25 -5.35 21.05
N ARG A 61 -37.97 -5.55 19.96
CA ARG A 61 -37.50 -5.28 18.60
C ARG A 61 -37.10 -3.81 18.43
N ALA A 62 -37.94 -2.89 18.89
CA ALA A 62 -37.67 -1.47 18.83
C ALA A 62 -36.42 -1.09 19.67
N LYS A 63 -36.32 -1.61 20.91
CA LYS A 63 -35.16 -1.40 21.78
C LYS A 63 -33.86 -1.97 21.20
N GLU A 64 -33.92 -3.17 20.65
CA GLU A 64 -32.73 -3.82 20.05
C GLU A 64 -32.32 -3.14 18.75
N THR A 65 -33.29 -2.69 17.94
CA THR A 65 -33.02 -1.89 16.74
C THR A 65 -32.36 -0.56 17.12
N GLU A 66 -32.88 0.11 18.15
CA GLU A 66 -32.28 1.34 18.65
C GLU A 66 -30.88 1.11 19.27
N ARG A 67 -30.68 -0.03 19.98
CA ARG A 67 -29.38 -0.42 20.48
C ARG A 67 -28.38 -0.65 19.36
N ILE A 68 -28.79 -1.40 18.33
CA ILE A 68 -27.97 -1.63 17.13
C ILE A 68 -27.69 -0.28 16.45
N ARG A 69 -28.70 0.58 16.31
CA ARG A 69 -28.54 1.91 15.74
C ARG A 69 -27.51 2.75 16.50
N ARG A 70 -27.53 2.71 17.85
CA ARG A 70 -26.55 3.44 18.69
C ARG A 70 -25.15 2.85 18.64
N THR A 71 -25.04 1.53 18.49
CA THR A 71 -23.73 0.84 18.40
C THR A 71 -23.18 0.77 16.97
N THR A 72 -24.06 0.83 15.97
CA THR A 72 -23.70 0.75 14.54
C THR A 72 -23.93 2.08 13.81
N ALA A 73 -24.64 3.04 14.47
CA ALA A 73 -24.69 4.40 13.94
C ALA A 73 -23.26 4.93 13.91
N PRO A 74 -22.70 5.16 12.72
CA PRO A 74 -21.45 5.86 12.62
C PRO A 74 -21.57 7.15 13.41
N ASN A 75 -20.54 7.50 14.17
CA ASN A 75 -20.44 8.83 14.76
C ASN A 75 -20.61 9.83 13.63
N LEU A 76 -21.79 10.43 13.51
CA LEU A 76 -22.35 11.12 12.35
C LEU A 76 -21.52 12.29 11.79
N ARG A 77 -20.29 12.53 12.27
CA ARG A 77 -19.37 13.55 11.76
C ARG A 77 -18.03 13.03 11.23
N GLY A 78 -17.62 11.79 11.53
CA GLY A 78 -16.36 11.21 11.06
C GLY A 78 -16.53 10.00 10.14
N ASP A 79 -17.66 9.31 10.20
CA ASP A 79 -17.85 8.04 9.51
C ASP A 79 -18.59 8.14 8.16
N LEU A 80 -19.00 9.36 7.75
CA LEU A 80 -19.54 9.59 6.41
C LEU A 80 -18.43 9.81 5.36
N ASP A 81 -17.20 10.00 5.81
CA ASP A 81 -16.07 10.18 4.91
C ASP A 81 -15.64 8.83 4.33
N ILE A 82 -15.33 8.84 3.04
CA ILE A 82 -14.83 7.67 2.32
C ILE A 82 -13.32 7.81 2.13
N LYS A 83 -12.57 6.76 2.42
CA LYS A 83 -11.16 6.68 2.08
C LYS A 83 -10.99 5.82 0.83
N VAL A 84 -10.43 6.42 -0.21
CA VAL A 84 -10.14 5.74 -1.48
C VAL A 84 -8.63 5.68 -1.64
N ILE A 85 -8.08 4.48 -1.85
CA ILE A 85 -6.66 4.30 -2.14
C ILE A 85 -6.51 4.07 -3.64
N MET A 86 -5.75 4.96 -4.30
CA MET A 86 -5.50 4.88 -5.74
C MET A 86 -4.04 4.52 -6.00
N PRO A 87 -3.75 3.33 -6.53
CA PRO A 87 -2.40 2.98 -6.94
C PRO A 87 -2.03 3.74 -8.23
N VAL A 88 -0.90 4.45 -8.21
CA VAL A 88 -0.35 5.20 -9.35
C VAL A 88 1.08 4.78 -9.62
N THR A 89 1.55 4.96 -10.84
CA THR A 89 2.95 4.71 -11.19
C THR A 89 3.83 5.85 -10.73
N PHE A 90 5.13 5.60 -10.60
CA PHE A 90 6.11 6.66 -10.30
C PHE A 90 6.11 7.75 -11.38
N ASP A 91 5.99 7.36 -12.66
CA ASP A 91 5.95 8.29 -13.79
C ASP A 91 4.73 9.21 -13.71
N ASP A 92 3.55 8.66 -13.39
CA ASP A 92 2.32 9.44 -13.20
C ASP A 92 2.46 10.44 -12.04
N ALA A 93 3.14 10.05 -10.96
CA ALA A 93 3.40 10.94 -9.83
C ALA A 93 4.45 12.01 -10.17
N PHE A 94 5.44 11.65 -10.96
CA PHE A 94 6.50 12.58 -11.36
C PHE A 94 6.01 13.67 -12.33
N PHE A 95 5.32 13.26 -13.40
CA PHE A 95 4.83 14.21 -14.42
C PHE A 95 3.49 14.86 -14.05
N GLY A 96 2.78 14.30 -13.10
CA GLY A 96 1.40 14.63 -12.82
C GLY A 96 0.45 14.02 -13.86
N ARG A 97 -0.71 13.57 -13.41
CA ARG A 97 -1.71 12.95 -14.27
C ARG A 97 -3.12 13.19 -13.77
N THR A 98 -4.04 13.30 -14.69
CA THR A 98 -5.47 13.22 -14.36
C THR A 98 -5.87 11.74 -14.29
N CYS A 99 -6.29 11.32 -13.09
CA CYS A 99 -6.75 9.97 -12.82
C CYS A 99 -8.27 9.94 -12.70
N LEU A 100 -8.93 8.99 -13.35
CA LEU A 100 -10.35 8.73 -13.13
C LEU A 100 -10.48 7.81 -11.92
N ILE A 101 -11.13 8.28 -10.89
CA ILE A 101 -11.47 7.49 -9.71
C ILE A 101 -12.94 7.10 -9.75
N SER A 102 -13.26 5.92 -9.24
CA SER A 102 -14.63 5.46 -9.09
C SER A 102 -14.76 4.68 -7.79
N PHE A 103 -15.80 4.99 -7.03
CA PHE A 103 -16.06 4.35 -5.75
C PHE A 103 -17.56 4.32 -5.45
N ASN A 104 -17.95 3.42 -4.55
CA ASN A 104 -19.34 3.24 -4.16
C ASN A 104 -19.68 4.13 -2.96
N ARG A 105 -20.78 4.88 -3.06
CA ARG A 105 -21.34 5.67 -1.97
C ARG A 105 -22.57 4.96 -1.41
N GLN A 106 -22.77 5.09 -0.10
CA GLN A 106 -23.95 4.56 0.58
C GLN A 106 -24.84 5.70 1.06
N HIS A 107 -26.13 5.54 0.87
CA HIS A 107 -27.15 6.40 1.44
C HIS A 107 -27.67 5.72 2.69
N PHE A 108 -27.43 6.30 3.85
CA PHE A 108 -28.00 5.82 5.11
C PHE A 108 -29.35 6.50 5.32
N SER A 109 -30.45 5.76 5.17
CA SER A 109 -31.78 6.25 5.50
C SER A 109 -31.94 6.43 7.01
N PRO A 110 -32.65 7.48 7.49
CA PRO A 110 -32.96 7.65 8.91
C PRO A 110 -33.89 6.56 9.46
N THR A 111 -34.72 5.99 8.61
CA THR A 111 -35.49 4.79 8.90
C THR A 111 -34.66 3.60 8.45
N PHE A 112 -33.80 3.14 9.34
CA PHE A 112 -32.99 1.94 9.12
C PHE A 112 -33.91 0.71 9.17
N ASP A 113 -34.75 0.52 8.16
CA ASP A 113 -35.32 -0.76 7.89
C ASP A 113 -34.17 -1.63 7.35
N LEU A 114 -33.87 -2.70 8.08
CA LEU A 114 -32.82 -3.68 7.75
C LEU A 114 -33.06 -4.39 6.39
N LEU A 115 -34.12 -4.01 5.68
CA LEU A 115 -34.54 -4.50 4.36
C LEU A 115 -34.23 -3.49 3.24
N ASP A 116 -33.98 -2.23 3.54
CA ASP A 116 -33.54 -1.24 2.55
C ASP A 116 -32.04 -1.41 2.28
N VAL A 117 -31.74 -2.33 1.38
CA VAL A 117 -30.46 -2.32 0.66
C VAL A 117 -30.51 -1.09 -0.23
N THR A 118 -30.09 0.06 0.32
CA THR A 118 -29.95 1.27 -0.47
C THR A 118 -29.06 0.98 -1.66
N PRO A 119 -29.48 1.34 -2.87
CA PRO A 119 -28.67 1.11 -4.06
C PRO A 119 -27.30 1.79 -3.87
N LEU A 120 -26.24 1.03 -4.13
CA LEU A 120 -24.89 1.57 -4.18
C LEU A 120 -24.85 2.58 -5.33
N ASP A 121 -24.67 3.84 -4.99
CA ASP A 121 -24.44 4.90 -5.98
C ASP A 121 -22.95 4.89 -6.34
N VAL A 122 -22.65 4.61 -7.61
CA VAL A 122 -21.29 4.62 -8.15
C VAL A 122 -20.95 6.04 -8.55
N PHE A 123 -20.02 6.64 -7.82
CA PHE A 123 -19.47 7.95 -8.16
C PHE A 123 -18.18 7.81 -8.95
N SER A 124 -18.03 8.62 -10.00
CA SER A 124 -16.83 8.67 -10.82
C SER A 124 -16.46 10.11 -11.09
N GLN A 125 -15.20 10.45 -10.81
CA GLN A 125 -14.67 11.80 -11.04
C GLN A 125 -13.21 11.74 -11.48
N ALA A 126 -12.83 12.70 -12.34
CA ALA A 126 -11.44 12.93 -12.67
C ALA A 126 -10.76 13.76 -11.57
N VAL A 127 -9.68 13.24 -11.02
CA VAL A 127 -8.86 13.89 -9.99
C VAL A 127 -7.47 14.11 -10.55
N GLN A 128 -6.95 15.33 -10.40
CA GLN A 128 -5.62 15.67 -10.87
C GLN A 128 -4.58 15.35 -9.79
N LEU A 129 -3.64 14.49 -10.12
CA LEU A 129 -2.43 14.28 -9.35
C LEU A 129 -1.43 15.38 -9.72
N ALA A 130 -0.99 16.13 -8.72
CA ALA A 130 0.01 17.18 -8.95
C ALA A 130 1.37 16.56 -9.31
N PRO A 131 2.16 17.21 -10.20
CA PRO A 131 3.52 16.79 -10.48
C PRO A 131 4.38 16.81 -9.20
N GLY A 132 5.16 15.76 -9.00
CA GLY A 132 5.99 15.62 -7.79
C GLY A 132 5.23 15.16 -6.56
N ALA A 133 4.02 14.61 -6.71
CA ALA A 133 3.28 14.04 -5.59
C ALA A 133 4.09 12.94 -4.91
N LEU A 134 4.06 12.94 -3.58
CA LEU A 134 4.71 11.92 -2.75
C LEU A 134 3.74 10.80 -2.40
N ASP A 135 4.30 9.66 -2.01
CA ASP A 135 3.50 8.54 -1.52
C ASP A 135 2.65 8.97 -0.32
N GLY A 136 1.36 8.59 -0.35
CA GLY A 136 0.38 9.03 0.64
C GLY A 136 -0.15 10.45 0.46
N SER A 137 0.18 11.16 -0.63
CA SER A 137 -0.47 12.44 -0.95
C SER A 137 -1.97 12.25 -1.05
N GLU A 138 -2.74 13.16 -0.43
CA GLU A 138 -4.20 13.07 -0.37
C GLU A 138 -4.87 14.22 -1.08
N VAL A 139 -5.97 13.91 -1.76
CA VAL A 139 -6.90 14.91 -2.33
C VAL A 139 -8.27 14.67 -1.75
N GLN A 140 -8.87 15.71 -1.18
CA GLN A 140 -10.22 15.67 -0.63
C GLN A 140 -11.24 16.17 -1.64
N ILE A 141 -12.27 15.36 -1.89
CA ILE A 141 -13.43 15.74 -2.70
C ILE A 141 -14.58 16.01 -1.74
N GLN A 142 -14.94 17.27 -1.64
CA GLN A 142 -15.94 17.72 -0.67
C GLN A 142 -17.34 17.24 -1.07
N GLY A 143 -18.10 16.75 -0.09
CA GLY A 143 -19.49 16.37 -0.26
C GLY A 143 -19.72 15.09 -1.08
N GLU A 144 -18.67 14.33 -1.41
CA GLU A 144 -18.78 13.12 -2.22
C GLU A 144 -18.53 11.83 -1.41
N GLY A 145 -18.65 11.92 -0.08
CA GLY A 145 -18.68 10.78 0.82
C GLY A 145 -20.05 10.11 0.92
N HIS A 146 -20.25 9.34 1.96
CA HIS A 146 -21.55 8.76 2.29
C HIS A 146 -22.57 9.83 2.66
N PHE A 147 -23.84 9.50 2.46
CA PHE A 147 -24.95 10.41 2.73
C PHE A 147 -25.82 9.86 3.87
N SER A 148 -26.18 10.71 4.83
CA SER A 148 -27.13 10.37 5.90
C SER A 148 -27.85 11.62 6.41
N ASN A 149 -29.17 11.55 6.53
CA ASN A 149 -30.00 12.61 7.15
C ASN A 149 -29.75 14.04 6.63
N GLY A 150 -29.51 14.18 5.33
CA GLY A 150 -29.20 15.50 4.74
C GLY A 150 -27.73 15.94 4.89
N ALA A 151 -26.92 15.19 5.63
CA ALA A 151 -25.48 15.41 5.74
C ALA A 151 -24.71 14.54 4.74
N ARG A 152 -23.67 15.11 4.14
CA ARG A 152 -22.73 14.40 3.26
C ARG A 152 -21.34 14.43 3.87
N GLY A 153 -20.64 13.31 3.80
CA GLY A 153 -19.21 13.22 4.08
C GLY A 153 -18.37 13.64 2.88
N ASN A 154 -17.06 13.52 3.02
CA ASN A 154 -16.09 13.79 1.98
C ASN A 154 -15.49 12.49 1.46
N ALA A 155 -14.92 12.52 0.26
CA ALA A 155 -14.08 11.42 -0.21
C ALA A 155 -12.62 11.86 -0.17
N ASN A 156 -11.81 11.15 0.63
CA ASN A 156 -10.38 11.38 0.76
C ASN A 156 -9.65 10.35 -0.11
N VAL A 157 -9.05 10.82 -1.19
CA VAL A 157 -8.31 9.99 -2.15
C VAL A 157 -6.84 10.03 -1.80
N ALA A 158 -6.30 8.94 -1.31
CA ALA A 158 -4.88 8.77 -1.03
C ALA A 158 -4.20 8.07 -2.22
N PHE A 159 -3.13 8.67 -2.75
CA PHE A 159 -2.36 8.08 -3.83
C PHE A 159 -1.25 7.18 -3.27
N LEU A 160 -1.28 5.91 -3.67
CA LEU A 160 -0.24 4.94 -3.35
C LEU A 160 0.72 4.84 -4.53
N ILE A 161 1.92 5.42 -4.39
CA ILE A 161 2.90 5.46 -5.47
C ILE A 161 3.70 4.16 -5.49
N LYS A 162 3.64 3.44 -6.61
CA LYS A 162 4.47 2.24 -6.81
C LYS A 162 5.94 2.63 -6.88
N PRO A 163 6.82 1.98 -6.09
CA PRO A 163 8.24 2.29 -6.12
C PRO A 163 8.83 2.02 -7.51
N HIS A 164 9.66 2.96 -7.99
CA HIS A 164 10.40 2.77 -9.22
C HIS A 164 11.72 2.05 -8.93
N PRO A 165 12.17 1.09 -9.79
CA PRO A 165 13.37 0.30 -9.54
C PRO A 165 14.65 1.14 -9.49
N LYS A 166 14.69 2.27 -10.19
CA LYS A 166 15.88 3.12 -10.34
C LYS A 166 15.76 4.47 -9.65
N PHE A 167 14.58 5.09 -9.66
CA PHE A 167 14.39 6.46 -9.22
C PHE A 167 13.66 6.55 -7.89
N LYS A 168 14.09 7.51 -7.07
CA LYS A 168 13.42 7.88 -5.81
C LYS A 168 13.17 9.39 -5.84
N LEU A 169 11.96 9.79 -5.51
CA LEU A 169 11.58 11.19 -5.38
C LEU A 169 11.76 11.61 -3.92
N ASP A 170 12.34 12.77 -3.68
CA ASP A 170 12.37 13.37 -2.35
C ASP A 170 11.28 14.45 -2.16
N GLY A 171 11.13 14.92 -0.91
CA GLY A 171 10.08 15.88 -0.55
C GLY A 171 10.24 17.28 -1.17
N GLN A 172 11.34 17.53 -1.87
CA GLN A 172 11.63 18.80 -2.53
C GLN A 172 11.41 18.73 -4.06
N GLY A 173 11.08 17.54 -4.58
CA GLY A 173 10.89 17.31 -6.01
C GLY A 173 12.17 16.90 -6.74
N ASP A 174 13.28 16.72 -6.00
CA ASP A 174 14.51 16.19 -6.56
C ASP A 174 14.42 14.69 -6.72
N ILE A 175 15.04 14.19 -7.79
CA ILE A 175 15.17 12.76 -8.03
C ILE A 175 16.53 12.28 -7.53
N ARG A 176 16.55 11.07 -7.00
CA ARG A 176 17.78 10.35 -6.64
C ARG A 176 17.83 9.03 -7.38
N SER A 177 19.01 8.72 -7.93
CA SER A 177 19.31 7.42 -8.51
C SER A 177 20.71 6.97 -8.15
N ASP A 178 20.92 5.65 -8.14
CA ASP A 178 22.23 5.04 -7.98
C ASP A 178 22.68 4.50 -9.34
N GLU A 179 23.87 4.92 -9.79
CA GLU A 179 24.48 4.45 -11.04
C GLU A 179 25.74 3.66 -10.75
N LYS A 180 25.76 2.42 -11.18
CA LYS A 180 26.94 1.56 -11.12
C LYS A 180 27.83 1.80 -12.32
N ILE A 181 29.03 2.29 -12.08
CA ILE A 181 30.00 2.62 -13.13
C ILE A 181 31.26 1.78 -12.99
N PRO A 182 31.93 1.47 -14.10
CA PRO A 182 33.18 0.72 -14.07
C PRO A 182 34.28 1.45 -13.27
N LEU A 183 35.12 0.69 -12.59
CA LEU A 183 36.19 1.24 -11.77
C LEU A 183 37.18 2.12 -12.57
N ASP A 184 37.49 1.73 -13.81
CA ASP A 184 38.37 2.49 -14.69
C ASP A 184 37.80 3.89 -15.01
N LEU A 185 36.50 4.01 -15.17
CA LEU A 185 35.81 5.29 -15.37
C LEU A 185 35.89 6.17 -14.11
N MET A 186 35.83 5.58 -12.92
CA MET A 186 36.02 6.33 -11.66
C MET A 186 37.45 6.85 -11.53
N VAL A 187 38.44 6.00 -11.85
CA VAL A 187 39.86 6.35 -11.71
C VAL A 187 40.30 7.37 -12.76
N LYS A 188 40.01 7.08 -14.03
CA LYS A 188 40.46 7.90 -15.18
C LYS A 188 39.58 9.11 -15.42
N GLY A 189 38.35 9.07 -14.96
CA GLY A 189 37.28 9.98 -15.38
C GLY A 189 36.82 9.70 -16.82
N GLY A 190 35.77 10.39 -17.24
CA GLY A 190 35.26 10.20 -18.60
C GLY A 190 33.82 10.70 -18.74
N GLN A 191 33.16 10.19 -19.75
CA GLN A 191 31.75 10.49 -20.01
C GLN A 191 30.88 9.29 -19.60
N LEU A 192 29.77 9.58 -18.95
CA LEU A 192 28.76 8.61 -18.53
C LEU A 192 27.40 9.03 -19.10
N ASP A 193 26.71 8.12 -19.72
CA ASP A 193 25.33 8.33 -20.15
C ASP A 193 24.40 7.90 -19.02
N VAL A 194 23.71 8.87 -18.40
CA VAL A 194 22.78 8.67 -17.29
C VAL A 194 21.36 8.75 -17.78
N GLN A 195 20.57 7.76 -17.43
CA GLN A 195 19.14 7.80 -17.70
C GLN A 195 18.44 8.71 -16.68
N THR A 196 17.68 9.67 -17.20
CA THR A 196 16.80 10.54 -16.40
C THR A 196 15.35 10.32 -16.79
N MET A 197 14.41 10.91 -16.06
CA MET A 197 12.98 10.88 -16.44
C MET A 197 12.67 11.56 -17.77
N TYR A 198 13.57 12.43 -18.25
CA TYR A 198 13.44 13.15 -19.52
C TYR A 198 14.29 12.53 -20.64
N GLY A 199 14.85 11.34 -20.45
CA GLY A 199 15.72 10.65 -21.39
C GLY A 199 17.17 10.59 -20.93
N ILE A 200 18.07 10.22 -21.85
CA ILE A 200 19.49 10.03 -21.55
C ILE A 200 20.22 11.37 -21.53
N ARG A 201 21.01 11.62 -20.49
CA ARG A 201 21.89 12.78 -20.36
C ARG A 201 23.32 12.32 -20.22
N ARG A 202 24.20 12.91 -21.02
CA ARG A 202 25.63 12.66 -20.94
C ARG A 202 26.28 13.57 -19.93
N VAL A 203 26.97 12.98 -18.94
CA VAL A 203 27.62 13.68 -17.84
C VAL A 203 29.11 13.36 -17.79
N LYS A 204 29.90 14.28 -17.25
CA LYS A 204 31.33 14.08 -17.03
C LYS A 204 31.60 13.57 -15.61
N VAL A 205 32.18 12.38 -15.51
CA VAL A 205 32.72 11.84 -14.27
C VAL A 205 34.15 12.39 -14.08
N ARG A 206 34.46 12.89 -12.89
CA ARG A 206 35.78 13.40 -12.58
C ARG A 206 36.78 12.25 -12.31
N ALA A 207 37.99 12.39 -12.75
CA ALA A 207 39.04 11.44 -12.39
C ALA A 207 39.24 11.39 -10.87
N GLY A 208 39.38 10.20 -10.32
CA GLY A 208 39.51 9.99 -8.89
C GLY A 208 38.21 10.10 -8.10
N SER A 209 37.04 10.03 -8.77
CA SER A 209 35.73 9.91 -8.11
C SER A 209 35.68 8.67 -7.23
N LYS A 210 34.95 8.77 -6.10
CA LYS A 210 34.84 7.69 -5.12
C LYS A 210 33.41 7.12 -5.11
N PRO A 211 33.22 5.87 -4.67
CA PRO A 211 31.89 5.34 -4.38
C PRO A 211 31.15 6.23 -3.38
N GLY A 212 29.92 6.59 -3.70
CA GLY A 212 29.12 7.51 -2.90
C GLY A 212 29.21 8.98 -3.33
N ASP A 213 30.13 9.36 -4.23
CA ASP A 213 30.14 10.70 -4.82
C ASP A 213 28.86 10.94 -5.61
N THR A 214 28.44 12.20 -5.68
CA THR A 214 27.19 12.57 -6.36
C THR A 214 27.44 13.52 -7.52
N ILE A 215 26.66 13.34 -8.58
CA ILE A 215 26.58 14.25 -9.72
C ILE A 215 25.17 14.84 -9.75
N THR A 216 25.06 16.16 -9.74
CA THR A 216 23.77 16.85 -9.82
C THR A 216 23.49 17.28 -11.25
N LEU A 217 22.39 16.79 -11.79
CA LEU A 217 21.87 17.15 -13.11
C LEU A 217 20.78 18.19 -12.93
N LYS A 218 21.14 19.45 -13.16
CA LYS A 218 20.20 20.58 -13.00
C LYS A 218 19.02 20.47 -13.96
N GLY A 219 17.83 20.77 -13.44
CA GLY A 219 16.60 20.78 -14.24
C GLY A 219 16.17 19.40 -14.73
N CYS A 220 16.62 18.32 -14.09
CA CYS A 220 16.21 16.96 -14.42
C CYS A 220 15.28 16.33 -13.37
N GLY A 221 14.83 17.11 -12.40
CA GLY A 221 13.80 16.77 -11.40
C GLY A 221 12.40 17.19 -11.84
N VAL A 222 11.49 17.30 -10.88
CA VAL A 222 10.07 17.61 -11.12
C VAL A 222 9.95 18.98 -11.83
N LEU A 223 9.06 19.03 -12.84
CA LEU A 223 8.78 20.21 -13.66
C LEU A 223 10.02 20.85 -14.32
N GLN A 224 11.15 20.15 -14.40
CA GLN A 224 12.44 20.69 -14.84
C GLN A 224 12.95 21.88 -13.98
N GLN A 225 12.39 22.08 -12.82
CA GLN A 225 12.79 23.10 -11.85
C GLN A 225 13.64 22.53 -10.72
N CYS A 226 13.46 21.25 -10.44
CA CYS A 226 14.22 20.49 -9.46
C CYS A 226 15.36 19.72 -10.14
N ASP A 227 16.24 19.12 -9.35
CA ASP A 227 17.45 18.50 -9.82
C ASP A 227 17.36 16.96 -9.77
N HIS A 228 18.26 16.29 -10.48
CA HIS A 228 18.43 14.86 -10.37
C HIS A 228 19.83 14.59 -9.79
N VAL A 229 19.88 14.04 -8.60
CA VAL A 229 21.09 13.68 -7.89
C VAL A 229 21.43 12.22 -8.15
N VAL A 230 22.50 12.00 -8.88
CA VAL A 230 23.00 10.67 -9.25
C VAL A 230 24.13 10.31 -8.29
N ARG A 231 23.97 9.25 -7.52
CA ARG A 231 25.02 8.71 -6.67
C ARG A 231 25.80 7.67 -7.47
N LEU A 232 27.11 7.85 -7.51
CA LEU A 232 28.02 6.92 -8.17
C LEU A 232 28.34 5.75 -7.25
N ASP A 233 28.25 4.55 -7.80
CA ASP A 233 28.69 3.32 -7.13
C ASP A 233 29.57 2.52 -8.08
N VAL A 234 30.46 1.67 -7.52
CA VAL A 234 31.37 0.86 -8.34
C VAL A 234 30.67 -0.40 -8.84
N HIS A 235 30.77 -0.63 -10.11
CA HIS A 235 30.51 -1.95 -10.69
C HIS A 235 31.81 -2.76 -10.67
N PHE A 236 31.83 -3.80 -9.85
CA PHE A 236 32.90 -4.80 -9.92
C PHE A 236 32.50 -5.84 -10.97
N PRO A 237 33.34 -6.04 -12.01
CA PRO A 237 33.04 -7.01 -13.04
C PRO A 237 32.99 -8.43 -12.46
N THR A 238 32.08 -9.21 -12.96
CA THR A 238 32.00 -10.64 -12.63
C THR A 238 33.21 -11.40 -13.21
N GLN A 239 33.50 -12.60 -12.70
CA GLN A 239 34.57 -13.43 -13.25
C GLN A 239 34.41 -13.74 -14.74
N GLU A 240 33.18 -13.83 -15.23
CA GLU A 240 32.88 -14.03 -16.66
C GLU A 240 33.20 -12.81 -17.49
N GLU A 241 32.87 -11.62 -17.00
CA GLU A 241 33.21 -10.34 -17.65
C GLU A 241 34.73 -10.10 -17.65
N LEU A 242 35.44 -10.53 -16.58
CA LEU A 242 36.91 -10.46 -16.52
C LEU A 242 37.57 -11.42 -17.51
N ARG A 243 36.99 -12.56 -17.84
CA ARG A 243 37.50 -13.51 -18.82
C ARG A 243 37.25 -13.06 -20.27
N GLY A 244 36.20 -12.26 -20.50
CA GLY A 244 35.81 -11.81 -21.86
C GLY A 244 36.32 -10.42 -22.24
N ALA A 245 36.67 -9.57 -21.31
CA ALA A 245 37.15 -8.23 -21.54
C ALA A 245 38.67 -8.20 -21.49
N ALA A 246 39.30 -7.97 -22.64
CA ALA A 246 40.66 -7.43 -22.66
C ALA A 246 40.55 -6.04 -21.98
N TRP A 247 40.85 -5.94 -20.71
CA TRP A 247 41.03 -4.68 -19.99
C TRP A 247 42.24 -3.96 -20.57
N ALA A 248 42.05 -3.30 -21.70
CA ALA A 248 43.08 -2.57 -22.38
C ALA A 248 43.63 -1.49 -21.45
N GLY A 249 44.75 -1.81 -20.79
CA GLY A 249 45.52 -0.90 -19.98
C GLY A 249 45.59 -1.12 -18.47
N LEU A 250 44.91 -2.13 -17.93
CA LEU A 250 45.15 -2.55 -16.54
C LEU A 250 45.94 -3.87 -16.59
N LYS A 251 47.25 -3.83 -16.54
CA LYS A 251 48.07 -5.02 -16.24
C LYS A 251 47.85 -5.31 -14.74
N ILE A 252 47.01 -6.28 -14.44
CA ILE A 252 47.01 -6.90 -13.11
C ILE A 252 48.04 -8.01 -13.22
N ASP A 253 49.25 -7.74 -12.79
CA ASP A 253 50.24 -8.78 -12.60
C ASP A 253 49.77 -9.65 -11.42
N PHE A 254 49.18 -10.75 -11.75
CA PHE A 254 48.95 -11.85 -10.81
C PHE A 254 50.28 -12.62 -10.66
N ASP A 255 51.29 -11.97 -10.13
CA ASP A 255 52.43 -12.73 -9.62
C ASP A 255 51.95 -13.45 -8.37
N GLU A 256 51.83 -14.79 -8.52
CA GLU A 256 51.37 -15.76 -7.53
C GLU A 256 49.88 -15.65 -7.19
N ALA A 257 49.09 -16.40 -7.95
CA ALA A 257 47.75 -16.77 -7.49
C ALA A 257 47.89 -17.47 -6.14
N PRO A 258 47.41 -16.89 -5.03
CA PRO A 258 47.17 -17.71 -3.87
C PRO A 258 46.14 -18.79 -4.32
N ALA A 259 46.41 -20.03 -3.94
CA ALA A 259 45.56 -21.16 -4.26
C ALA A 259 44.08 -20.74 -4.04
N ALA A 260 43.29 -20.97 -5.08
CA ALA A 260 41.86 -20.76 -5.00
C ALA A 260 41.37 -21.27 -3.65
N ASP A 261 40.63 -20.47 -2.94
CA ASP A 261 39.79 -20.88 -1.81
C ASP A 261 40.04 -20.21 -0.46
N SER A 262 40.45 -18.96 -0.25
CA SER A 262 40.05 -18.41 1.02
C SER A 262 40.26 -16.91 1.27
N GLU A 263 41.31 -16.31 0.75
CA GLU A 263 41.63 -14.90 1.15
C GLU A 263 40.92 -13.85 0.27
N ALA A 264 40.77 -14.09 -1.04
CA ALA A 264 40.11 -13.15 -1.92
C ALA A 264 38.58 -13.10 -1.65
N ASP A 265 37.96 -14.26 -1.44
CA ASP A 265 36.55 -14.34 -1.06
C ASP A 265 36.30 -13.80 0.34
N ALA A 266 37.24 -13.97 1.27
CA ALA A 266 37.15 -13.38 2.60
C ALA A 266 37.27 -11.85 2.57
N LEU A 267 38.14 -11.29 1.71
CA LEU A 267 38.31 -9.85 1.49
C LEU A 267 37.07 -9.22 0.81
N ILE A 268 36.52 -9.89 -0.21
CA ILE A 268 35.31 -9.46 -0.89
C ILE A 268 34.12 -9.51 0.08
N ASN A 269 34.00 -10.58 0.85
CA ASN A 269 32.95 -10.71 1.84
C ASN A 269 33.11 -9.73 3.01
N ALA A 270 34.31 -9.44 3.46
CA ALA A 270 34.59 -8.42 4.48
C ALA A 270 34.26 -7.01 4.00
N TYR A 271 34.51 -6.72 2.72
CA TYR A 271 34.15 -5.45 2.08
C TYR A 271 32.62 -5.30 1.91
N LEU A 272 31.95 -6.35 1.46
CA LEU A 272 30.49 -6.37 1.30
C LEU A 272 29.75 -6.28 2.65
N GLN A 273 30.38 -6.72 3.74
CA GLN A 273 29.82 -6.62 5.10
C GLN A 273 30.13 -5.29 5.81
N GLY A 274 30.81 -4.36 5.15
CA GLY A 274 31.14 -3.03 5.70
C GLY A 274 32.10 -3.04 6.90
N LYS A 275 32.85 -4.14 7.13
CA LYS A 275 33.72 -4.34 8.30
C LYS A 275 35.13 -3.82 8.16
N ASN A 276 35.59 -3.41 6.97
CA ASN A 276 36.91 -2.86 6.80
C ASN A 276 36.89 -1.47 6.15
N ARG A 277 37.15 -0.45 6.97
CA ARG A 277 37.57 0.88 6.53
C ARG A 277 39.09 0.86 6.34
N GLY A 278 39.62 -0.03 5.50
CA GLY A 278 41.03 -0.08 5.16
C GLY A 278 41.31 0.72 3.90
N THR A 279 42.30 1.56 3.96
CA THR A 279 42.86 2.29 2.80
C THR A 279 43.63 1.29 1.96
N PHE A 280 43.14 0.94 0.78
CA PHE A 280 43.88 0.12 -0.16
C PHE A 280 44.82 1.02 -0.96
N THR A 281 46.12 0.77 -0.91
CA THR A 281 47.08 1.47 -1.74
C THR A 281 47.39 0.60 -2.96
N PHE A 282 46.95 1.03 -4.13
CA PHE A 282 47.32 0.39 -5.38
C PHE A 282 48.59 1.06 -5.91
N ARG A 283 49.65 0.28 -6.18
CA ARG A 283 50.76 0.75 -6.96
C ARG A 283 50.43 0.58 -8.45
N ILE A 284 50.41 1.70 -9.16
CA ILE A 284 50.32 1.73 -10.60
C ILE A 284 51.75 1.75 -11.12
N GLY A 285 52.11 0.72 -11.89
CA GLY A 285 53.38 0.66 -12.62
C GLY A 285 53.26 1.38 -13.97
#